data_849b07748d6ba4c527aff67a49647b8b
#
_entry.id   849b07748d6ba4c527aff67a49647b8b
#
_cell.length_a   1.000
_cell.length_b   1.000
_cell.length_c   1.000
_cell.angle_alpha   90.00
_cell.angle_beta   90.00
_cell.angle_gamma   90.00
#
_symmetry.space_group_name_H-M   'P 1'
#
loop_
_entity.id
_entity.type
_entity.pdbx_description
1 polymer ?
#
loop_
_entity_poly.entity_id
_entity_poly.type
_entity_poly.pdbx_seq_one_letter_code
_entity_poly.pdbx_strand_id
1 'polypeptide(L)'
;MIIGPSNPILSIGPILSLSKINKAIKEHANVIAISPFVGKKALKGPSVQNFIDMGYKPDIQGLKKYYKNRVNKFYVHHGDSDNSSNVFEDQIVFKNENDSKNLANRILQNE
;
A
#
# COMPACT_ATOMS: atom_id res chain seq x y z
N MET A 1 -0.55 12.68 -0.95
CA MET A 1 -1.72 11.75 -1.04
C MET A 1 -1.32 10.39 -0.48
N ILE A 2 -2.12 9.84 0.41
CA ILE A 2 -1.83 8.55 1.05
C ILE A 2 -2.95 7.57 0.74
N ILE A 3 -2.58 6.41 0.19
CA ILE A 3 -3.50 5.27 0.02
C ILE A 3 -3.30 4.35 1.22
N GLY A 4 -4.34 4.19 2.04
CA GLY A 4 -4.28 3.38 3.25
C GLY A 4 -4.15 1.88 2.98
N PRO A 5 -3.92 1.07 4.02
CA PRO A 5 -3.71 -0.37 3.89
C PRO A 5 -5.02 -1.14 3.75
N SER A 6 -5.87 -0.69 2.86
CA SER A 6 -7.13 -1.36 2.55
C SER A 6 -6.95 -2.37 1.41
N ASN A 7 -7.90 -3.28 1.30
CA ASN A 7 -7.90 -4.31 0.26
C ASN A 7 -7.81 -3.65 -1.13
N PRO A 8 -6.71 -3.88 -1.88
CA PRO A 8 -6.52 -3.20 -3.17
C PRO A 8 -7.60 -3.54 -4.19
N ILE A 9 -8.13 -4.76 -4.14
CA ILE A 9 -9.14 -5.21 -5.11
C ILE A 9 -10.53 -4.73 -4.73
N LEU A 10 -10.96 -4.97 -3.48
CA LEU A 10 -12.33 -4.70 -3.06
C LEU A 10 -12.59 -3.27 -2.62
N SER A 11 -11.57 -2.60 -2.05
CA SER A 11 -11.73 -1.26 -1.48
C SER A 11 -11.12 -0.16 -2.34
N ILE A 12 -9.84 -0.31 -2.68
CA ILE A 12 -9.12 0.71 -3.45
C ILE A 12 -9.48 0.66 -4.92
N GLY A 13 -9.59 -0.54 -5.50
CA GLY A 13 -9.89 -0.72 -6.92
C GLY A 13 -11.14 0.01 -7.40
N PRO A 14 -12.29 -0.12 -6.70
CA PRO A 14 -13.50 0.62 -7.08
C PRO A 14 -13.31 2.13 -7.11
N ILE A 15 -12.52 2.69 -6.19
CA ILE A 15 -12.21 4.12 -6.17
C ILE A 15 -11.34 4.48 -7.39
N LEU A 16 -10.32 3.68 -7.67
CA LEU A 16 -9.42 3.90 -8.81
C LEU A 16 -10.14 3.75 -10.17
N SER A 17 -11.25 3.02 -10.20
CA SER A 17 -12.03 2.87 -11.44
C SER A 17 -12.77 4.15 -11.84
N LEU A 18 -12.93 5.10 -10.92
CA LEU A 18 -13.53 6.40 -11.21
C LEU A 18 -12.51 7.26 -11.97
N SER A 19 -12.84 7.62 -13.21
CA SER A 19 -11.89 8.26 -14.13
C SER A 19 -11.27 9.55 -13.59
N LYS A 20 -12.07 10.40 -12.94
CA LYS A 20 -11.58 11.66 -12.36
C LYS A 20 -10.59 11.43 -11.22
N ILE A 21 -10.87 10.44 -10.36
CA ILE A 21 -9.97 10.11 -9.23
C ILE A 21 -8.70 9.48 -9.76
N ASN A 22 -8.80 8.54 -10.67
CA ASN A 22 -7.63 7.90 -11.28
C ASN A 22 -6.72 8.93 -11.95
N LYS A 23 -7.29 9.88 -12.69
CA LYS A 23 -6.54 10.96 -13.32
C LYS A 23 -5.83 11.84 -12.27
N ALA A 24 -6.55 12.24 -11.21
CA ALA A 24 -5.99 13.06 -10.15
C ALA A 24 -4.81 12.35 -9.46
N ILE A 25 -4.92 11.04 -9.21
CA ILE A 25 -3.83 10.25 -8.61
C ILE A 25 -2.62 10.21 -9.54
N LYS A 26 -2.82 9.92 -10.82
CA LYS A 26 -1.73 9.86 -11.80
C LYS A 26 -0.99 11.18 -11.96
N GLU A 27 -1.69 12.29 -11.83
CA GLU A 27 -1.13 13.64 -11.94
C GLU A 27 -0.54 14.16 -10.64
N HIS A 28 -0.80 13.50 -9.51
CA HIS A 28 -0.27 13.93 -8.23
C HIS A 28 1.23 13.62 -8.12
N ALA A 29 2.00 14.61 -7.69
CA ALA A 29 3.46 14.50 -7.64
C ALA A 29 3.98 13.54 -6.56
N ASN A 30 3.19 13.26 -5.52
CA ASN A 30 3.63 12.47 -4.39
C ASN A 30 2.48 11.61 -3.86
N VAL A 31 2.43 10.37 -4.30
CA VAL A 31 1.43 9.37 -3.86
C VAL A 31 2.14 8.27 -3.10
N ILE A 32 1.71 8.02 -1.88
CA ILE A 32 2.27 7.02 -0.97
C ILE A 32 1.21 5.95 -0.73
N ALA A 33 1.58 4.69 -0.89
CA ALA A 33 0.71 3.57 -0.55
C ALA A 33 1.27 2.80 0.64
N ILE A 34 0.38 2.45 1.58
CA ILE A 34 0.71 1.59 2.72
C ILE A 34 0.26 0.18 2.35
N SER A 35 1.17 -0.79 2.47
CA SER A 35 0.89 -2.18 2.14
C SER A 35 -0.17 -2.78 3.08
N PRO A 36 -1.16 -3.51 2.56
CA PRO A 36 -2.07 -4.30 3.39
C PRO A 36 -1.48 -5.66 3.79
N PHE A 37 -0.29 -6.00 3.30
CA PHE A 37 0.33 -7.30 3.52
C PHE A 37 1.40 -7.20 4.60
N VAL A 38 1.43 -8.21 5.48
CA VAL A 38 2.36 -8.25 6.61
C VAL A 38 3.01 -9.62 6.68
N GLY A 39 4.29 -9.68 6.36
CA GLY A 39 5.09 -10.89 6.45
C GLY A 39 4.67 -11.98 5.48
N LYS A 40 5.59 -12.92 5.25
CA LYS A 40 5.32 -14.06 4.37
C LYS A 40 4.47 -15.14 5.03
N LYS A 41 4.43 -15.16 6.38
CA LYS A 41 3.68 -16.15 7.15
C LYS A 41 2.25 -15.75 7.47
N ALA A 42 1.91 -14.48 7.29
CA ALA A 42 0.58 -13.95 7.56
C ALA A 42 -0.29 -13.92 6.30
N LEU A 43 -0.07 -14.84 5.37
CA LEU A 43 -0.79 -14.90 4.11
C LEU A 43 -2.19 -15.48 4.30
N LYS A 44 -2.99 -14.81 5.14
CA LYS A 44 -4.39 -15.18 5.38
C LYS A 44 -5.25 -13.92 5.34
N GLY A 45 -6.44 -14.06 4.80
CA GLY A 45 -7.41 -12.98 4.76
C GLY A 45 -7.86 -12.61 3.36
N PRO A 46 -8.94 -11.82 3.26
CA PRO A 46 -9.56 -11.49 1.95
C PRO A 46 -8.61 -10.76 1.00
N SER A 47 -7.77 -9.84 1.50
CA SER A 47 -6.85 -9.09 0.65
C SER A 47 -5.85 -9.99 -0.06
N VAL A 48 -5.29 -10.96 0.67
CA VAL A 48 -4.34 -11.92 0.12
C VAL A 48 -5.01 -12.76 -0.96
N GLN A 49 -6.14 -13.35 -0.66
CA GLN A 49 -6.83 -14.24 -1.59
C GLN A 49 -7.30 -13.50 -2.84
N ASN A 50 -7.83 -12.27 -2.67
CA ASN A 50 -8.26 -11.47 -3.81
C ASN A 50 -7.10 -11.14 -4.76
N PHE A 51 -5.93 -10.83 -4.19
CA PHE A 51 -4.73 -10.56 -5.00
C PHE A 51 -4.30 -11.79 -5.79
N ILE A 52 -4.24 -12.94 -5.13
CA ILE A 52 -3.88 -14.20 -5.78
C ILE A 52 -4.86 -14.52 -6.91
N ASP A 53 -6.16 -14.38 -6.66
CA ASP A 53 -7.21 -14.66 -7.64
C ASP A 53 -7.10 -13.77 -8.87
N MET A 54 -6.60 -12.54 -8.70
CA MET A 54 -6.39 -11.60 -9.80
C MET A 54 -5.01 -11.75 -10.47
N GLY A 55 -4.21 -12.73 -10.06
CA GLY A 55 -2.91 -13.02 -10.66
C GLY A 55 -1.75 -12.22 -10.10
N TYR A 56 -1.91 -11.58 -8.95
CA TYR A 56 -0.84 -10.81 -8.30
C TYR A 56 -0.26 -11.56 -7.11
N LYS A 57 1.04 -11.40 -6.88
CA LYS A 57 1.67 -11.86 -5.64
C LYS A 57 1.23 -10.97 -4.47
N PRO A 58 0.90 -11.54 -3.29
CA PRO A 58 0.50 -10.75 -2.13
C PRO A 58 1.72 -10.19 -1.38
N ASP A 59 2.52 -9.41 -2.06
CA ASP A 59 3.74 -8.80 -1.55
C ASP A 59 4.00 -7.47 -2.25
N ILE A 60 5.15 -6.84 -1.95
CA ILE A 60 5.51 -5.55 -2.55
C ILE A 60 5.63 -5.63 -4.08
N GLN A 61 6.08 -6.75 -4.61
CA GLN A 61 6.19 -6.91 -6.06
C GLN A 61 4.80 -6.90 -6.71
N GLY A 62 3.83 -7.58 -6.12
CA GLY A 62 2.45 -7.57 -6.58
C GLY A 62 1.82 -6.19 -6.46
N LEU A 63 2.08 -5.47 -5.37
CA LEU A 63 1.59 -4.09 -5.20
C LEU A 63 2.13 -3.15 -6.27
N LYS A 64 3.41 -3.23 -6.58
CA LYS A 64 4.02 -2.42 -7.64
C LYS A 64 3.37 -2.69 -8.98
N LYS A 65 3.11 -3.95 -9.31
CA LYS A 65 2.42 -4.34 -10.55
C LYS A 65 0.97 -3.85 -10.57
N TYR A 66 0.28 -3.93 -9.45
CA TYR A 66 -1.12 -3.52 -9.35
C TYR A 66 -1.29 -2.01 -9.50
N TYR A 67 -0.54 -1.23 -8.74
CA TYR A 67 -0.64 0.23 -8.77
C TYR A 67 0.03 0.86 -9.98
N LYS A 68 1.01 0.17 -10.59
CA LYS A 68 1.76 0.67 -11.75
C LYS A 68 2.39 2.05 -11.46
N ASN A 69 2.09 3.04 -12.28
CA ASN A 69 2.66 4.39 -12.16
C ASN A 69 1.84 5.34 -11.26
N ARG A 70 0.86 4.82 -10.53
CA ARG A 70 0.01 5.65 -9.66
C ARG A 70 0.66 5.97 -8.32
N VAL A 71 1.64 5.20 -7.89
CA VAL A 71 2.24 5.30 -6.56
C VAL A 71 3.73 5.54 -6.68
N ASN A 72 4.23 6.54 -5.93
CA ASN A 72 5.64 6.93 -5.93
C ASN A 72 6.44 6.21 -4.85
N LYS A 73 5.83 6.03 -3.66
CA LYS A 73 6.48 5.43 -2.50
C LYS A 73 5.57 4.40 -1.85
N PHE A 74 6.19 3.35 -1.31
CA PHE A 74 5.48 2.30 -0.60
C PHE A 74 6.01 2.18 0.82
N TYR A 75 5.10 2.04 1.79
CA TYR A 75 5.45 1.68 3.16
C TYR A 75 5.00 0.25 3.41
N VAL A 76 5.95 -0.58 3.81
CA VAL A 76 5.74 -2.00 4.09
C VAL A 76 6.14 -2.31 5.52
N HIS A 77 5.68 -3.46 6.04
CA HIS A 77 6.07 -3.89 7.38
C HIS A 77 7.55 -4.25 7.42
N HIS A 78 8.14 -4.20 8.61
CA HIS A 78 9.55 -4.57 8.82
C HIS A 78 9.84 -5.95 8.25
N GLY A 79 10.87 -6.05 7.42
CA GLY A 79 11.29 -7.28 6.76
C GLY A 79 10.63 -7.54 5.41
N ASP A 80 9.70 -6.71 4.97
CA ASP A 80 8.93 -6.92 3.73
C ASP A 80 9.44 -6.08 2.55
N SER A 81 10.50 -5.30 2.73
CA SER A 81 11.07 -4.49 1.65
C SER A 81 11.78 -5.34 0.60
N ASP A 82 11.74 -4.87 -0.65
CA ASP A 82 12.55 -5.42 -1.74
C ASP A 82 13.87 -4.67 -1.93
N ASN A 83 14.23 -3.80 -0.98
CA ASN A 83 15.44 -2.95 -0.97
C ASN A 83 15.46 -1.88 -2.06
N SER A 84 14.33 -1.61 -2.71
CA SER A 84 14.22 -0.49 -3.65
C SER A 84 14.23 0.84 -2.90
N SER A 85 14.72 1.89 -3.56
CA SER A 85 14.84 3.22 -2.94
C SER A 85 13.49 3.86 -2.59
N ASN A 86 12.40 3.43 -3.21
CA ASN A 86 11.06 3.94 -2.98
C ASN A 86 10.20 3.04 -2.08
N VAL A 87 10.80 2.05 -1.43
CA VAL A 87 10.12 1.16 -0.49
C VAL A 87 10.72 1.36 0.90
N PHE A 88 9.88 1.73 1.86
CA PHE A 88 10.28 2.05 3.23
C PHE A 88 9.64 1.06 4.20
N GLU A 89 10.43 0.57 5.15
CA GLU A 89 9.93 -0.32 6.20
C GLU A 89 9.51 0.48 7.43
N ASP A 90 8.36 0.15 8.00
CA ASP A 90 7.86 0.77 9.21
C ASP A 90 6.88 -0.18 9.92
N GLN A 91 6.42 0.22 11.09
CA GLN A 91 5.37 -0.49 11.81
C GLN A 91 4.02 -0.15 11.19
N ILE A 92 3.49 -1.04 10.35
CA ILE A 92 2.21 -0.82 9.66
C ILE A 92 1.05 -1.61 10.26
N VAL A 93 1.31 -2.43 11.27
CA VAL A 93 0.26 -3.12 12.04
C VAL A 93 -0.19 -2.21 13.17
N PHE A 94 -1.46 -1.88 13.21
CA PHE A 94 -2.01 -0.97 14.20
C PHE A 94 -2.73 -1.77 15.29
N LYS A 95 -2.28 -1.61 16.53
CA LYS A 95 -2.93 -2.19 17.72
C LYS A 95 -3.91 -1.21 18.35
N ASN A 96 -3.73 0.09 18.08
CA ASN A 96 -4.57 1.15 18.60
C ASN A 96 -4.43 2.41 17.73
N GLU A 97 -5.19 3.45 18.07
CA GLU A 97 -5.18 4.73 17.35
C GLU A 97 -3.81 5.40 17.32
N ASN A 98 -3.03 5.26 18.41
CA ASN A 98 -1.71 5.88 18.50
C ASN A 98 -0.75 5.32 17.45
N ASP A 99 -0.84 4.04 17.13
CA ASP A 99 0.02 3.42 16.12
C ASP A 99 -0.20 4.04 14.74
N SER A 100 -1.46 4.26 14.37
CA SER A 100 -1.77 4.89 13.07
C SER A 100 -1.35 6.35 13.04
N LYS A 101 -1.54 7.10 14.14
CA LYS A 101 -1.08 8.49 14.25
C LYS A 101 0.44 8.58 14.15
N ASN A 102 1.15 7.69 14.81
CA ASN A 102 2.61 7.67 14.79
C ASN A 102 3.14 7.39 13.38
N LEU A 103 2.55 6.44 12.68
CA LEU A 103 2.93 6.17 11.29
C LEU A 103 2.65 7.38 10.40
N ALA A 104 1.48 7.99 10.52
CA ALA A 104 1.13 9.19 9.75
C ALA A 104 2.13 10.32 9.98
N ASN A 105 2.52 10.56 11.24
CA ASN A 105 3.50 11.59 11.57
C ASN A 105 4.86 11.28 10.96
N ARG A 106 5.32 10.03 11.00
CA ARG A 106 6.60 9.64 10.39
C ARG A 106 6.57 9.83 8.88
N ILE A 107 5.48 9.46 8.22
CA ILE A 107 5.33 9.65 6.78
C ILE A 107 5.38 11.14 6.43
N LEU A 108 4.65 11.98 7.16
CA LEU A 108 4.63 13.43 6.92
C LEU A 108 5.98 14.09 7.17
N GLN A 109 6.74 13.61 8.16
CA GLN A 109 8.08 14.13 8.43
C GLN A 109 9.10 13.78 7.32
N ASN A 110 8.89 12.67 6.63
CA ASN A 110 9.76 12.24 5.54
C ASN A 110 9.39 12.85 4.18
N GLU A 111 8.33 13.63 4.15
CA GLU A 111 7.89 14.37 2.97
C GLU A 111 8.21 15.86 3.12
#